data_2cefd7d68868d2ba43da45ccef8a8911
#
_entry.id   2cefd7d68868d2ba43da45ccef8a8911
#
_cell.length_a   1.000
_cell.length_b   1.000
_cell.length_c   1.000
_cell.angle_alpha   90.00
_cell.angle_beta   90.00
_cell.angle_gamma   90.00
#
_symmetry.space_group_name_H-M   'P 1'
#
loop_
_entity.id
_entity.type
_entity.pdbx_description
1 polymer ?
#
loop_
_entity_poly.entity_id
_entity_poly.type
_entity_poly.pdbx_seq_one_letter_code
_entity_poly.pdbx_strand_id
1 'polypeptide(L)'
;MTTITTRSGKGSPLTNNEVDANFTNLNDDKVEASGDSITGNLSFGDNNKVIFGAGSDLQIYHDGAQSIIADSGTGHFFLRGENIYVQNAAGTATYLAGVGNEAALYYVGDKKLATTSTGIDVTGNATFGDNGKAIFGAGSDLEIYHDGSNSYISDTGTGNLNINASNLALNDASGNFYITGSDNGTGGAVRLY
;
A
#
# COMPACT_ATOMS: atom_id res chain seq x y z
N MET A 1 14.93 -24.41 -31.17
CA MET A 1 16.05 -23.63 -31.74
C MET A 1 16.30 -24.13 -33.15
N THR A 2 15.98 -23.32 -34.12
CA THR A 2 16.21 -23.64 -35.55
C THR A 2 17.70 -23.51 -35.85
N THR A 3 18.24 -24.39 -36.68
CA THR A 3 19.68 -24.46 -36.92
C THR A 3 20.06 -23.70 -38.20
N ILE A 4 20.95 -22.73 -38.10
CA ILE A 4 21.52 -22.05 -39.26
C ILE A 4 22.64 -22.91 -39.85
N THR A 5 22.55 -23.27 -41.13
CA THR A 5 23.60 -23.99 -41.84
C THR A 5 24.63 -22.97 -42.34
N THR A 6 25.88 -23.08 -41.87
CA THR A 6 26.96 -22.22 -42.32
C THR A 6 27.79 -22.87 -43.41
N ARG A 7 28.37 -22.08 -44.33
CA ARG A 7 29.25 -22.58 -45.37
C ARG A 7 30.49 -23.25 -44.81
N SER A 8 31.06 -22.75 -43.73
CA SER A 8 32.23 -23.35 -43.06
C SER A 8 31.89 -24.70 -42.43
N GLY A 9 30.70 -24.81 -41.81
CA GLY A 9 30.23 -26.07 -41.22
C GLY A 9 29.95 -27.15 -42.26
N LYS A 10 29.49 -26.76 -43.45
CA LYS A 10 29.20 -27.68 -44.55
C LYS A 10 30.46 -28.10 -45.37
N GLY A 11 31.46 -27.21 -45.42
CA GLY A 11 32.66 -27.45 -46.22
C GLY A 11 32.48 -27.29 -47.74
N SER A 12 31.29 -26.85 -48.21
CA SER A 12 30.92 -26.60 -49.60
C SER A 12 29.98 -25.39 -49.72
N PRO A 13 29.77 -24.82 -50.93
CA PRO A 13 28.79 -23.78 -51.10
C PRO A 13 27.39 -24.19 -50.64
N LEU A 14 26.65 -23.25 -50.02
CA LEU A 14 25.24 -23.46 -49.66
C LEU A 14 24.39 -23.57 -50.94
N THR A 15 23.45 -24.49 -50.94
CA THR A 15 22.39 -24.56 -51.94
C THR A 15 21.38 -23.42 -51.73
N ASN A 16 20.56 -23.11 -52.75
CA ASN A 16 19.50 -22.11 -52.63
C ASN A 16 18.52 -22.50 -51.50
N ASN A 17 18.15 -23.78 -51.38
CA ASN A 17 17.24 -24.23 -50.33
C ASN A 17 17.83 -24.04 -48.91
N GLU A 18 19.16 -24.24 -48.75
CA GLU A 18 19.81 -23.99 -47.45
C GLU A 18 19.89 -22.48 -47.13
N VAL A 19 20.06 -21.64 -48.12
CA VAL A 19 20.00 -20.19 -47.96
C VAL A 19 18.59 -19.75 -47.55
N ASP A 20 17.57 -20.21 -48.29
CA ASP A 20 16.17 -19.90 -48.01
C ASP A 20 15.76 -20.42 -46.65
N ALA A 21 16.16 -21.64 -46.26
CA ALA A 21 15.93 -22.19 -44.92
C ALA A 21 16.62 -21.37 -43.83
N ASN A 22 17.84 -20.87 -44.04
CA ASN A 22 18.51 -19.97 -43.08
C ASN A 22 17.75 -18.68 -42.88
N PHE A 23 17.21 -18.07 -43.97
CA PHE A 23 16.41 -16.86 -43.84
C PHE A 23 15.08 -17.13 -43.12
N THR A 24 14.40 -18.22 -43.43
CA THR A 24 13.17 -18.63 -42.75
C THR A 24 13.43 -18.85 -41.26
N ASN A 25 14.46 -19.66 -40.92
CA ASN A 25 14.83 -19.94 -39.54
C ASN A 25 15.21 -18.67 -38.77
N LEU A 26 15.92 -17.72 -39.39
CA LEU A 26 16.26 -16.44 -38.79
C LEU A 26 15.02 -15.55 -38.57
N ASN A 27 14.04 -15.62 -39.47
CA ASN A 27 12.79 -14.89 -39.34
C ASN A 27 11.90 -15.48 -38.26
N ASP A 28 11.78 -16.81 -38.20
CA ASP A 28 10.97 -17.53 -37.21
C ASP A 28 11.50 -17.41 -35.77
N ASP A 29 12.81 -17.16 -35.62
CA ASP A 29 13.46 -16.97 -34.31
C ASP A 29 13.45 -15.52 -33.80
N LYS A 30 12.90 -14.57 -34.57
CA LYS A 30 12.76 -13.17 -34.15
C LYS A 30 11.42 -12.89 -33.49
N VAL A 31 11.43 -11.95 -32.54
CA VAL A 31 10.18 -11.31 -32.06
C VAL A 31 9.69 -10.36 -33.14
N GLU A 32 8.52 -10.63 -33.72
CA GLU A 32 7.91 -9.84 -34.78
C GLU A 32 7.46 -8.46 -34.26
N ALA A 33 7.69 -7.40 -35.05
CA ALA A 33 7.26 -6.04 -34.72
C ALA A 33 5.73 -5.89 -34.63
N SER A 34 4.99 -6.76 -35.32
CA SER A 34 3.52 -6.82 -35.28
C SER A 34 2.97 -7.54 -34.04
N GLY A 35 3.83 -8.12 -33.23
CA GLY A 35 3.54 -8.91 -32.03
C GLY A 35 3.86 -10.39 -32.23
N ASP A 36 4.35 -11.01 -31.16
CA ASP A 36 4.71 -12.43 -31.13
C ASP A 36 4.35 -13.03 -29.77
N SER A 37 4.27 -14.37 -29.71
CA SER A 37 3.99 -15.13 -28.49
C SER A 37 5.25 -15.86 -28.01
N ILE A 38 5.75 -15.48 -26.85
CA ILE A 38 6.88 -16.16 -26.20
C ILE A 38 6.30 -17.26 -25.31
N THR A 39 6.50 -18.52 -25.71
CA THR A 39 5.97 -19.70 -24.98
C THR A 39 6.89 -20.19 -23.87
N GLY A 40 8.07 -19.62 -23.73
CA GLY A 40 9.06 -19.90 -22.69
C GLY A 40 9.38 -18.68 -21.85
N ASN A 41 10.40 -18.80 -20.99
CA ASN A 41 10.87 -17.68 -20.19
C ASN A 41 11.70 -16.72 -21.03
N LEU A 42 11.44 -15.40 -20.89
CA LEU A 42 12.35 -14.36 -21.34
C LEU A 42 13.22 -13.93 -20.16
N SER A 43 14.53 -14.18 -20.24
CA SER A 43 15.48 -13.91 -19.15
C SER A 43 16.27 -12.64 -19.44
N PHE A 44 16.29 -11.74 -18.48
CA PHE A 44 17.10 -10.53 -18.46
C PHE A 44 18.16 -10.65 -17.35
N GLY A 45 19.44 -10.37 -17.66
CA GLY A 45 20.46 -10.23 -16.64
C GLY A 45 20.31 -8.93 -15.85
N ASP A 46 21.10 -8.81 -14.77
CA ASP A 46 21.09 -7.61 -13.92
C ASP A 46 21.33 -6.35 -14.72
N ASN A 47 20.63 -5.29 -14.36
CA ASN A 47 20.63 -3.98 -15.01
C ASN A 47 20.03 -3.95 -16.44
N ASN A 48 19.64 -5.10 -17.01
CA ASN A 48 18.87 -5.13 -18.24
C ASN A 48 17.39 -4.82 -17.95
N LYS A 49 16.79 -3.97 -18.77
CA LYS A 49 15.47 -3.41 -18.51
C LYS A 49 14.45 -3.79 -19.58
N VAL A 50 13.24 -4.06 -19.16
CA VAL A 50 12.07 -3.93 -20.02
C VAL A 50 11.64 -2.47 -19.96
N ILE A 51 11.56 -1.80 -21.13
CA ILE A 51 11.32 -0.35 -21.24
C ILE A 51 10.05 -0.14 -22.05
N PHE A 52 9.20 0.74 -21.55
CA PHE A 52 7.97 1.18 -22.21
C PHE A 52 7.98 2.71 -22.36
N GLY A 53 7.46 3.20 -23.49
CA GLY A 53 7.42 4.61 -23.81
C GLY A 53 8.71 5.11 -24.47
N ALA A 54 8.59 6.14 -25.36
CA ALA A 54 9.70 6.69 -26.12
C ALA A 54 10.73 7.41 -25.24
N GLY A 55 10.30 7.91 -24.06
CA GLY A 55 11.14 8.55 -23.05
C GLY A 55 11.71 7.58 -22.02
N SER A 56 11.55 6.26 -22.21
CA SER A 56 11.87 5.26 -21.21
C SER A 56 11.06 5.44 -19.92
N ASP A 57 9.78 5.74 -20.09
CA ASP A 57 8.89 6.24 -19.07
C ASP A 57 8.62 5.20 -17.97
N LEU A 58 8.34 3.93 -18.34
CA LEU A 58 8.20 2.82 -17.41
C LEU A 58 9.30 1.80 -17.64
N GLN A 59 9.97 1.40 -16.56
CA GLN A 59 11.06 0.42 -16.59
C GLN A 59 10.83 -0.67 -15.55
N ILE A 60 11.11 -1.94 -15.91
CA ILE A 60 11.07 -3.09 -15.01
C ILE A 60 12.41 -3.81 -15.12
N TYR A 61 13.12 -3.98 -13.98
CA TYR A 61 14.44 -4.59 -13.96
C TYR A 61 14.86 -5.06 -12.56
N HIS A 62 15.97 -5.82 -12.51
CA HIS A 62 16.71 -6.14 -11.28
C HIS A 62 18.10 -5.50 -11.38
N ASP A 63 18.54 -4.80 -10.33
CA ASP A 63 19.82 -4.07 -10.34
C ASP A 63 21.01 -4.86 -9.76
N GLY A 64 20.80 -6.14 -9.43
CA GLY A 64 21.72 -7.02 -8.74
C GLY A 64 21.46 -7.12 -7.23
N ALA A 65 20.61 -6.25 -6.69
CA ALA A 65 20.21 -6.24 -5.28
C ALA A 65 18.67 -6.14 -5.11
N GLN A 66 18.01 -5.36 -5.97
CA GLN A 66 16.59 -5.03 -5.84
C GLN A 66 15.84 -5.23 -7.17
N SER A 67 14.58 -5.67 -7.08
CA SER A 67 13.65 -5.69 -8.21
C SER A 67 12.84 -4.41 -8.23
N ILE A 68 12.79 -3.72 -9.36
CA ILE A 68 12.30 -2.36 -9.48
C ILE A 68 11.27 -2.27 -10.62
N ILE A 69 10.14 -1.61 -10.33
CA ILE A 69 9.21 -1.06 -11.31
C ILE A 69 9.29 0.46 -11.14
N ALA A 70 9.87 1.15 -12.12
CA ALA A 70 10.09 2.60 -12.07
C ALA A 70 9.28 3.30 -13.17
N ASP A 71 8.39 4.20 -12.77
CA ASP A 71 7.71 5.15 -13.63
C ASP A 71 8.39 6.52 -13.48
N SER A 72 9.07 6.97 -14.55
CA SER A 72 9.76 8.26 -14.62
C SER A 72 9.13 9.19 -15.65
N GLY A 73 8.02 8.77 -16.26
CA GLY A 73 7.24 9.56 -17.21
C GLY A 73 6.44 10.68 -16.55
N THR A 74 5.73 11.43 -17.38
CA THR A 74 4.75 12.43 -16.93
C THR A 74 3.38 11.77 -16.86
N GLY A 75 2.76 11.75 -15.69
CA GLY A 75 1.45 11.13 -15.50
C GLY A 75 1.37 10.29 -14.24
N HIS A 76 0.42 9.37 -14.22
CA HIS A 76 0.19 8.51 -13.06
C HIS A 76 0.53 7.06 -13.39
N PHE A 77 1.23 6.39 -12.49
CA PHE A 77 1.37 4.95 -12.51
C PHE A 77 0.13 4.29 -11.89
N PHE A 78 -0.64 3.53 -12.67
CA PHE A 78 -1.83 2.82 -12.20
C PHE A 78 -1.55 1.33 -12.06
N LEU A 79 -1.75 0.78 -10.84
CA LEU A 79 -1.96 -0.64 -10.62
C LEU A 79 -3.48 -0.90 -10.57
N ARG A 80 -4.01 -1.64 -11.53
CA ARG A 80 -5.45 -1.92 -11.65
C ARG A 80 -5.71 -3.41 -11.62
N GLY A 81 -6.63 -3.83 -10.77
CA GLY A 81 -7.10 -5.20 -10.65
C GLY A 81 -8.38 -5.23 -9.84
N GLU A 82 -9.14 -6.31 -9.92
CA GLU A 82 -10.31 -6.51 -9.05
C GLU A 82 -9.88 -6.52 -7.58
N ASN A 83 -8.75 -7.18 -7.30
CA ASN A 83 -8.12 -7.19 -5.99
C ASN A 83 -6.60 -6.96 -6.16
N ILE A 84 -6.01 -6.17 -5.26
CA ILE A 84 -4.57 -5.89 -5.24
C ILE A 84 -4.03 -6.26 -3.86
N TYR A 85 -2.97 -7.08 -3.82
CA TYR A 85 -2.29 -7.49 -2.60
C TYR A 85 -0.80 -7.17 -2.66
N VAL A 86 -0.26 -6.63 -1.57
CA VAL A 86 1.18 -6.57 -1.29
C VAL A 86 1.48 -7.57 -0.18
N GLN A 87 2.32 -8.56 -0.47
CA GLN A 87 2.57 -9.70 0.39
C GLN A 87 4.07 -9.93 0.60
N ASN A 88 4.41 -10.77 1.59
CA ASN A 88 5.77 -11.28 1.74
C ASN A 88 6.15 -12.19 0.56
N ALA A 89 7.44 -12.49 0.40
CA ALA A 89 7.96 -13.30 -0.71
C ALA A 89 7.36 -14.72 -0.80
N ALA A 90 6.87 -15.27 0.32
CA ALA A 90 6.24 -16.59 0.36
C ALA A 90 4.73 -16.54 0.04
N GLY A 91 4.12 -15.36 -0.08
CA GLY A 91 2.68 -15.19 -0.29
C GLY A 91 1.81 -15.57 0.93
N THR A 92 2.43 -15.72 2.11
CA THR A 92 1.76 -16.21 3.33
C THR A 92 1.30 -15.10 4.28
N ALA A 93 1.79 -13.88 4.09
CA ALA A 93 1.39 -12.71 4.87
C ALA A 93 1.12 -11.52 3.97
N THR A 94 -0.04 -10.89 4.16
CA THR A 94 -0.44 -9.65 3.49
C THR A 94 0.00 -8.46 4.35
N TYR A 95 0.53 -7.42 3.70
CA TYR A 95 0.86 -6.14 4.31
C TYR A 95 -0.19 -5.08 3.97
N LEU A 96 -0.61 -5.04 2.70
CA LEU A 96 -1.64 -4.16 2.19
C LEU A 96 -2.56 -4.93 1.26
N ALA A 97 -3.87 -4.65 1.32
CA ALA A 97 -4.83 -5.15 0.36
C ALA A 97 -5.80 -4.05 -0.08
N GLY A 98 -6.14 -4.08 -1.37
CA GLY A 98 -7.32 -3.42 -1.93
C GLY A 98 -8.27 -4.51 -2.40
N VAL A 99 -9.42 -4.68 -1.76
CA VAL A 99 -10.40 -5.73 -2.05
C VAL A 99 -11.80 -5.12 -2.11
N GLY A 100 -12.47 -5.23 -3.25
CA GLY A 100 -13.73 -4.54 -3.47
C GLY A 100 -13.54 -3.03 -3.32
N ASN A 101 -14.23 -2.43 -2.34
CA ASN A 101 -14.12 -0.98 -2.04
C ASN A 101 -13.32 -0.68 -0.77
N GLU A 102 -12.67 -1.68 -0.18
CA GLU A 102 -11.88 -1.54 1.03
C GLU A 102 -10.38 -1.47 0.71
N ALA A 103 -9.68 -0.53 1.34
CA ALA A 103 -8.22 -0.56 1.47
C ALA A 103 -7.86 -0.91 2.92
N ALA A 104 -6.95 -1.87 3.13
CA ALA A 104 -6.60 -2.33 4.46
C ALA A 104 -5.10 -2.56 4.64
N LEU A 105 -4.61 -2.31 5.87
CA LEU A 105 -3.27 -2.63 6.33
C LEU A 105 -3.32 -3.79 7.33
N TYR A 106 -2.32 -4.67 7.25
CA TYR A 106 -2.25 -5.88 8.05
C TYR A 106 -0.93 -5.99 8.81
N TYR A 107 -0.98 -6.62 9.96
CA TYR A 107 0.19 -7.04 10.72
C TYR A 107 0.03 -8.50 11.16
N VAL A 108 0.92 -9.38 10.68
CA VAL A 108 0.93 -10.83 10.96
C VAL A 108 -0.44 -11.49 10.66
N GLY A 109 -1.05 -11.11 9.52
CA GLY A 109 -2.34 -11.66 9.08
C GLY A 109 -3.57 -10.98 9.67
N ASP A 110 -3.43 -10.17 10.73
CA ASP A 110 -4.53 -9.41 11.32
C ASP A 110 -4.70 -8.05 10.65
N LYS A 111 -5.94 -7.71 10.30
CA LYS A 111 -6.29 -6.36 9.82
C LYS A 111 -6.15 -5.37 10.99
N LYS A 112 -5.37 -4.30 10.82
CA LYS A 112 -5.14 -3.26 11.83
C LYS A 112 -5.79 -1.93 11.48
N LEU A 113 -5.94 -1.63 10.19
CA LEU A 113 -6.62 -0.43 9.70
C LEU A 113 -7.38 -0.78 8.44
N ALA A 114 -8.61 -0.28 8.30
CA ALA A 114 -9.41 -0.44 7.10
C ALA A 114 -10.21 0.82 6.78
N THR A 115 -10.46 1.07 5.49
CA THR A 115 -11.44 2.07 5.07
C THR A 115 -12.85 1.48 5.13
N THR A 116 -13.82 2.27 5.56
CA THR A 116 -15.24 1.92 5.60
C THR A 116 -16.05 2.94 4.81
N SER A 117 -17.36 2.72 4.66
CA SER A 117 -18.24 3.68 3.99
C SER A 117 -18.36 5.03 4.73
N THR A 118 -17.99 5.09 5.99
CA THR A 118 -18.15 6.27 6.85
C THR A 118 -16.84 6.79 7.43
N GLY A 119 -15.70 6.13 7.18
CA GLY A 119 -14.42 6.55 7.72
C GLY A 119 -13.37 5.46 7.75
N ILE A 120 -12.66 5.35 8.86
CA ILE A 120 -11.56 4.41 9.08
C ILE A 120 -11.87 3.57 10.31
N ASP A 121 -11.70 2.25 10.21
CA ASP A 121 -11.74 1.31 11.33
C ASP A 121 -10.30 0.96 11.77
N VAL A 122 -10.01 1.11 13.06
CA VAL A 122 -8.74 0.76 13.68
C VAL A 122 -8.94 -0.40 14.64
N THR A 123 -8.41 -1.58 14.31
CA THR A 123 -8.45 -2.75 15.19
C THR A 123 -7.27 -2.72 16.15
N GLY A 124 -7.54 -2.42 17.42
CA GLY A 124 -6.53 -2.24 18.46
C GLY A 124 -6.36 -0.78 18.87
N ASN A 125 -5.14 -0.36 19.18
CA ASN A 125 -4.84 0.98 19.65
C ASN A 125 -4.42 1.91 18.51
N ALA A 126 -4.92 3.15 18.51
CA ALA A 126 -4.28 4.27 17.83
C ALA A 126 -3.34 4.95 18.85
N THR A 127 -2.03 4.88 18.63
CA THR A 127 -1.03 5.43 19.56
C THR A 127 -0.49 6.76 19.02
N PHE A 128 -0.54 7.78 19.86
CA PHE A 128 0.04 9.09 19.61
C PHE A 128 1.24 9.28 20.56
N GLY A 129 2.37 9.68 20.02
CA GLY A 129 3.52 10.09 20.85
C GLY A 129 3.26 11.40 21.59
N ASP A 130 4.15 11.78 22.50
CA ASP A 130 4.06 13.06 23.22
C ASP A 130 3.92 14.22 22.25
N ASN A 131 2.99 15.13 22.55
CA ASN A 131 2.56 16.23 21.69
C ASN A 131 1.83 15.81 20.40
N GLY A 132 1.69 14.51 20.13
CA GLY A 132 0.80 14.00 19.09
C GLY A 132 -0.66 14.14 19.53
N LYS A 133 -1.54 14.62 18.64
CA LYS A 133 -2.91 15.01 18.99
C LYS A 133 -3.95 14.23 18.19
N ALA A 134 -5.04 13.81 18.84
CA ALA A 134 -6.30 13.57 18.16
C ALA A 134 -7.03 14.91 18.04
N ILE A 135 -7.28 15.38 16.79
CA ILE A 135 -7.83 16.71 16.49
C ILE A 135 -9.21 16.54 15.86
N PHE A 136 -10.18 17.33 16.32
CA PHE A 136 -11.54 17.36 15.83
C PHE A 136 -11.95 18.79 15.48
N GLY A 137 -12.68 18.94 14.36
CA GLY A 137 -13.08 20.23 13.84
C GLY A 137 -12.05 20.85 12.89
N ALA A 138 -12.52 21.63 11.90
CA ALA A 138 -11.67 22.26 10.88
C ALA A 138 -10.71 23.32 11.44
N GLY A 139 -11.06 23.92 12.60
CA GLY A 139 -10.26 24.90 13.32
C GLY A 139 -9.39 24.30 14.42
N SER A 140 -9.26 22.95 14.47
CA SER A 140 -8.63 22.25 15.61
C SER A 140 -9.35 22.56 16.93
N ASP A 141 -10.69 22.52 16.88
CA ASP A 141 -11.55 23.03 17.94
C ASP A 141 -11.47 22.20 19.21
N LEU A 142 -11.36 20.87 19.09
CA LEU A 142 -11.14 19.94 20.21
C LEU A 142 -9.87 19.13 19.98
N GLU A 143 -8.98 19.10 20.96
CA GLU A 143 -7.74 18.34 20.95
C GLU A 143 -7.65 17.41 22.17
N ILE A 144 -7.19 16.16 21.97
CA ILE A 144 -6.88 15.21 23.04
C ILE A 144 -5.43 14.76 22.86
N TYR A 145 -4.58 14.99 23.89
CA TYR A 145 -3.16 14.70 23.80
C TYR A 145 -2.46 14.58 25.17
N HIS A 146 -1.21 14.12 25.17
CA HIS A 146 -0.27 14.15 26.28
C HIS A 146 0.97 14.96 25.87
N ASP A 147 1.44 15.89 26.72
CA ASP A 147 2.57 16.78 26.41
C ASP A 147 3.93 16.27 26.92
N GLY A 148 3.97 15.04 27.46
CA GLY A 148 5.13 14.44 28.11
C GLY A 148 5.09 14.59 29.64
N SER A 149 4.15 15.38 30.18
CA SER A 149 3.93 15.60 31.60
C SER A 149 2.46 15.50 31.98
N ASN A 150 1.58 16.08 31.16
CA ASN A 150 0.15 16.21 31.46
C ASN A 150 -0.69 15.72 30.27
N SER A 151 -1.91 15.24 30.57
CA SER A 151 -2.91 14.85 29.57
C SER A 151 -4.01 15.90 29.49
N TYR A 152 -4.44 16.21 28.27
CA TYR A 152 -5.40 17.28 27.96
C TYR A 152 -6.57 16.79 27.15
N ILE A 153 -7.76 17.27 27.47
CA ILE A 153 -8.93 17.41 26.60
C ILE A 153 -9.15 18.91 26.49
N SER A 154 -8.75 19.51 25.36
CA SER A 154 -8.71 20.96 25.17
C SER A 154 -9.71 21.37 24.11
N ASP A 155 -10.78 22.07 24.52
CA ASP A 155 -11.75 22.72 23.65
C ASP A 155 -11.36 24.21 23.50
N THR A 156 -10.93 24.55 22.27
CA THR A 156 -10.52 25.93 21.89
C THR A 156 -11.48 26.55 20.89
N GLY A 157 -12.52 25.81 20.51
CA GLY A 157 -13.57 26.25 19.60
C GLY A 157 -14.53 27.24 20.25
N THR A 158 -15.54 27.62 19.50
CA THR A 158 -16.67 28.43 20.01
C THR A 158 -17.78 27.50 20.45
N GLY A 159 -18.18 27.56 21.70
CA GLY A 159 -19.25 26.73 22.26
C GLY A 159 -18.83 26.08 23.57
N ASN A 160 -19.45 24.96 23.90
CA ASN A 160 -19.24 24.27 25.16
C ASN A 160 -18.67 22.84 24.88
N LEU A 161 -17.72 22.39 25.70
CA LEU A 161 -17.42 20.98 25.79
C LEU A 161 -18.54 20.26 26.56
N ASN A 162 -19.36 19.52 25.84
CA ASN A 162 -20.45 18.77 26.44
C ASN A 162 -20.04 17.30 26.68
N ILE A 163 -20.05 16.89 27.94
CA ILE A 163 -19.82 15.48 28.33
C ILE A 163 -21.15 14.88 28.75
N ASN A 164 -21.77 14.11 27.87
CA ASN A 164 -23.07 13.48 28.10
C ASN A 164 -22.87 12.05 28.58
N ALA A 165 -23.31 11.75 29.81
CA ALA A 165 -23.24 10.46 30.42
C ALA A 165 -24.40 10.26 31.39
N SER A 166 -24.87 9.04 31.61
CA SER A 166 -25.85 8.72 32.66
C SER A 166 -25.26 9.00 34.04
N ASN A 167 -23.97 8.71 34.24
CA ASN A 167 -23.24 9.04 35.45
C ASN A 167 -21.83 9.53 35.04
N LEU A 168 -21.36 10.60 35.65
CA LEU A 168 -20.00 11.13 35.49
C LEU A 168 -19.24 10.99 36.81
N ALA A 169 -18.05 10.46 36.78
CA ALA A 169 -17.15 10.40 37.92
C ALA A 169 -15.73 10.89 37.52
N LEU A 170 -15.18 11.80 38.28
CA LEU A 170 -13.78 12.22 38.21
C LEU A 170 -13.07 11.68 39.45
N ASN A 171 -12.05 10.83 39.25
CA ASN A 171 -11.40 10.08 40.28
C ASN A 171 -9.89 10.36 40.33
N ASP A 172 -9.24 10.12 41.46
CA ASP A 172 -7.79 9.98 41.51
C ASP A 172 -7.33 8.64 40.91
N ALA A 173 -6.01 8.42 40.83
CA ALA A 173 -5.41 7.20 40.28
C ALA A 173 -5.75 5.94 41.12
N SER A 174 -6.20 6.10 42.38
CA SER A 174 -6.62 5.02 43.29
C SER A 174 -8.12 4.73 43.21
N GLY A 175 -8.86 5.48 42.39
CA GLY A 175 -10.30 5.32 42.21
C GLY A 175 -11.15 6.10 43.23
N ASN A 176 -10.55 6.96 44.07
CA ASN A 176 -11.31 7.81 44.97
C ASN A 176 -11.96 8.97 44.20
N PHE A 177 -13.22 9.27 44.54
CA PHE A 177 -13.97 10.32 43.82
C PHE A 177 -13.54 11.73 44.23
N TYR A 178 -13.32 12.60 43.25
CA TYR A 178 -13.25 14.04 43.42
C TYR A 178 -14.61 14.72 43.16
N ILE A 179 -15.23 14.35 42.05
CA ILE A 179 -16.52 14.88 41.61
C ILE A 179 -17.36 13.72 41.05
N THR A 180 -18.60 13.59 41.45
CA THR A 180 -19.57 12.71 40.83
C THR A 180 -20.83 13.46 40.44
N GLY A 181 -21.34 13.18 39.24
CA GLY A 181 -22.65 13.56 38.78
C GLY A 181 -23.48 12.30 38.53
N SER A 182 -24.65 12.18 39.09
CA SER A 182 -25.56 11.05 38.88
C SER A 182 -26.96 11.53 38.50
N ASP A 183 -27.56 10.84 37.55
CA ASP A 183 -28.97 11.04 37.22
C ASP A 183 -29.83 10.37 38.30
N ASN A 184 -30.71 11.16 38.91
CA ASN A 184 -31.69 10.69 39.92
C ASN A 184 -33.11 10.59 39.37
N GLY A 185 -33.26 10.66 38.02
CA GLY A 185 -34.55 10.58 37.32
C GLY A 185 -35.37 11.85 37.33
N THR A 186 -34.98 12.89 38.07
CA THR A 186 -35.68 14.19 38.17
C THR A 186 -34.75 15.38 37.91
N GLY A 187 -33.49 15.15 37.59
CA GLY A 187 -32.43 16.14 37.37
C GLY A 187 -31.11 15.62 37.99
N GLY A 188 -29.98 16.03 37.41
CA GLY A 188 -28.67 15.60 37.89
C GLY A 188 -28.30 16.17 39.25
N ALA A 189 -27.59 15.41 40.08
CA ALA A 189 -26.91 15.88 41.30
C ALA A 189 -25.40 15.89 41.10
N VAL A 190 -24.72 16.93 41.57
CA VAL A 190 -23.24 17.00 41.65
C VAL A 190 -22.83 16.84 43.09
N ARG A 191 -21.85 15.96 43.35
CA ARG A 191 -21.21 15.82 44.66
C ARG A 191 -19.71 16.10 44.54
N LEU A 192 -19.20 16.93 45.44
CA LEU A 192 -17.78 17.21 45.65
C LEU A 192 -17.33 16.45 46.92
N TYR A 193 -16.17 15.81 46.85
CA TYR A 193 -15.58 15.04 47.96
C TYR A 193 -14.24 15.63 48.41
#